data_1c72648fb767f53cb32436d3c6483d9f
#
_entry.id   1c72648fb767f53cb32436d3c6483d9f
#
_cell.length_a   1.000
_cell.length_b   1.000
_cell.length_c   1.000
_cell.angle_alpha   90.00
_cell.angle_beta   90.00
_cell.angle_gamma   90.00
#
_symmetry.space_group_name_H-M   'P 1'
#
loop_
_entity.id
_entity.type
_entity.pdbx_description
1 polymer ?
#
loop_
_entity_poly.entity_id
_entity_poly.type
_entity_poly.pdbx_seq_one_letter_code
_entity_poly.pdbx_strand_id
1 'polypeptide(L)'
;MAKPEKDNRSVITILLVWLFRFLVGATFIVSGWAKAIDPWGTIYKVEEYFTVWGLYVPREITLALAVILAICEFSVGVLVFFGSMRRASVWLAAAFMVVMLPLTAYIAIADPVSDCGCFGDFIILSNYATFGKNIVLSAMIVYLMLRNDRVKGIYIPAVQWLVFIGALAYSSSLAFMGYRYQPLIDFRPYPNGSKFVYTDDEESPDNTMFIYEKDGVTQRFAMTELPDSTWAYVDMETSTDDNGRALVIYDDGEEITGDILDGVGMQLFLAVPDPGTHYLTRARLANELARFVTAHGGTMTGLVAADGDNLRAWEQLALPEYPVYSAEDTALKELVRGDAGLIFVRDGEIMWKRNLASVNHDVIHAMSSDGTDFLDDEKPEDGARLHLWLSLGFFVWLAIIYILSLPNIILSAYLRRRSAKN
;
A
#
# COMPACT_ATOMS: atom_id res chain seq x y z
N MET A 1 -2.05 -56.70 -20.73
CA MET A 1 -1.12 -55.57 -20.68
C MET A 1 -1.92 -54.27 -20.67
N ALA A 2 -2.25 -53.74 -19.48
CA ALA A 2 -2.90 -52.43 -19.34
C ALA A 2 -2.55 -51.84 -18.00
N LYS A 3 -1.40 -51.09 -17.92
CA LYS A 3 -1.01 -50.35 -16.72
C LYS A 3 0.02 -49.24 -16.94
N PRO A 4 -0.23 -48.26 -17.86
CA PRO A 4 0.43 -46.95 -17.73
C PRO A 4 -0.52 -45.80 -17.40
N GLU A 5 -1.85 -45.96 -17.54
CA GLU A 5 -2.79 -44.81 -17.47
C GLU A 5 -3.03 -44.27 -16.04
N LYS A 6 -2.81 -45.08 -15.01
CA LYS A 6 -3.02 -44.72 -13.60
C LYS A 6 -1.90 -43.82 -13.04
N ASP A 7 -0.69 -43.91 -13.58
CA ASP A 7 0.46 -43.19 -13.11
C ASP A 7 0.51 -41.74 -13.65
N ASN A 8 0.11 -41.58 -14.92
CA ASN A 8 0.17 -40.25 -15.56
C ASN A 8 -0.93 -39.30 -15.02
N ARG A 9 -2.11 -39.78 -14.65
CA ARG A 9 -3.17 -38.97 -14.02
C ARG A 9 -2.80 -38.54 -12.61
N SER A 10 -2.01 -39.33 -11.89
CA SER A 10 -1.56 -38.96 -10.54
C SER A 10 -0.48 -37.84 -10.59
N VAL A 11 0.44 -37.90 -11.54
CA VAL A 11 1.48 -36.89 -11.74
C VAL A 11 0.88 -35.52 -12.12
N ILE A 12 -0.07 -35.49 -13.08
CA ILE A 12 -0.76 -34.26 -13.48
C ILE A 12 -1.47 -33.63 -12.28
N THR A 13 -2.15 -34.42 -11.44
CA THR A 13 -2.80 -33.90 -10.23
C THR A 13 -1.80 -33.27 -9.27
N ILE A 14 -0.64 -33.87 -9.07
CA ILE A 14 0.42 -33.33 -8.21
C ILE A 14 0.94 -32.00 -8.76
N LEU A 15 1.22 -31.94 -10.06
CA LEU A 15 1.70 -30.73 -10.73
C LEU A 15 0.67 -29.59 -10.65
N LEU A 16 -0.62 -29.88 -10.92
CA LEU A 16 -1.67 -28.87 -10.84
C LEU A 16 -1.90 -28.36 -9.41
N VAL A 17 -1.85 -29.25 -8.41
CA VAL A 17 -1.98 -28.84 -7.01
C VAL A 17 -0.83 -27.90 -6.62
N TRP A 18 0.42 -28.20 -7.00
CA TRP A 18 1.56 -27.33 -6.71
C TRP A 18 1.49 -26.02 -7.49
N LEU A 19 1.11 -26.05 -8.75
CA LEU A 19 0.93 -24.86 -9.56
C LEU A 19 -0.14 -23.94 -8.95
N PHE A 20 -1.29 -24.47 -8.56
CA PHE A 20 -2.37 -23.67 -7.99
C PHE A 20 -2.05 -23.19 -6.57
N ARG A 21 -1.35 -23.99 -5.76
CA ARG A 21 -0.80 -23.49 -4.47
C ARG A 21 0.13 -22.32 -4.68
N PHE A 22 1.03 -22.42 -5.65
CA PHE A 22 1.96 -21.34 -5.98
C PHE A 22 1.21 -20.08 -6.44
N LEU A 23 0.32 -20.18 -7.41
CA LEU A 23 -0.40 -19.03 -7.96
C LEU A 23 -1.32 -18.38 -6.93
N VAL A 24 -2.17 -19.17 -6.28
CA VAL A 24 -3.08 -18.65 -5.23
C VAL A 24 -2.28 -18.10 -4.05
N GLY A 25 -1.31 -18.88 -3.54
CA GLY A 25 -0.49 -18.49 -2.41
C GLY A 25 0.32 -17.22 -2.69
N ALA A 26 0.98 -17.12 -3.85
CA ALA A 26 1.74 -15.94 -4.24
C ALA A 26 0.85 -14.69 -4.36
N THR A 27 -0.33 -14.81 -4.97
CA THR A 27 -1.28 -13.70 -5.09
C THR A 27 -1.70 -13.19 -3.71
N PHE A 28 -2.07 -14.09 -2.78
CA PHE A 28 -2.45 -13.72 -1.42
C PHE A 28 -1.27 -13.16 -0.61
N ILE A 29 -0.05 -13.70 -0.79
CA ILE A 29 1.17 -13.17 -0.13
C ILE A 29 1.41 -11.73 -0.60
N VAL A 30 1.43 -11.49 -1.91
CA VAL A 30 1.70 -10.15 -2.47
C VAL A 30 0.61 -9.16 -2.05
N SER A 31 -0.66 -9.55 -2.11
CA SER A 31 -1.79 -8.72 -1.72
C SER A 31 -1.76 -8.37 -0.22
N GLY A 32 -1.56 -9.35 0.66
CA GLY A 32 -1.46 -9.12 2.10
C GLY A 32 -0.19 -8.37 2.50
N TRP A 33 0.93 -8.60 1.80
CA TRP A 33 2.19 -7.90 2.01
C TRP A 33 2.07 -6.41 1.64
N ALA A 34 1.50 -6.08 0.48
CA ALA A 34 1.31 -4.70 0.05
C ALA A 34 0.44 -3.92 1.05
N LYS A 35 -0.68 -4.52 1.50
CA LYS A 35 -1.55 -3.93 2.54
C LYS A 35 -0.86 -3.81 3.90
N ALA A 36 0.03 -4.75 4.26
CA ALA A 36 0.76 -4.68 5.53
C ALA A 36 1.86 -3.60 5.49
N ILE A 37 2.46 -3.33 4.35
CA ILE A 37 3.43 -2.23 4.18
C ILE A 37 2.74 -0.88 4.27
N ASP A 38 1.56 -0.72 3.62
CA ASP A 38 0.76 0.50 3.67
C ASP A 38 -0.66 0.23 4.24
N PRO A 39 -0.79 0.12 5.57
CA PRO A 39 -2.10 -0.04 6.19
C PRO A 39 -3.00 1.19 5.98
N TRP A 40 -2.43 2.40 5.92
CA TRP A 40 -3.18 3.63 5.73
C TRP A 40 -3.86 3.68 4.35
N GLY A 41 -3.18 3.28 3.29
CA GLY A 41 -3.79 3.15 1.97
C GLY A 41 -4.98 2.17 1.99
N THR A 42 -4.86 1.08 2.75
CA THR A 42 -5.97 0.13 2.95
C THR A 42 -7.10 0.74 3.78
N ILE A 43 -6.80 1.55 4.83
CA ILE A 43 -7.81 2.27 5.63
C ILE A 43 -8.59 3.23 4.73
N TYR A 44 -7.91 4.08 3.96
CA TYR A 44 -8.55 5.03 3.05
C TYR A 44 -9.46 4.34 2.04
N LYS A 45 -9.02 3.21 1.50
CA LYS A 45 -9.84 2.44 0.55
C LYS A 45 -11.08 1.83 1.23
N VAL A 46 -10.97 1.35 2.46
CA VAL A 46 -12.12 0.83 3.24
C VAL A 46 -13.09 1.96 3.60
N GLU A 47 -12.57 3.14 3.96
CA GLU A 47 -13.39 4.34 4.23
C GLU A 47 -14.11 4.81 2.96
N GLU A 48 -13.46 4.77 1.80
CA GLU A 48 -14.07 5.08 0.50
C GLU A 48 -15.28 4.16 0.21
N TYR A 49 -15.15 2.84 0.43
CA TYR A 49 -16.28 1.91 0.30
C TYR A 49 -17.42 2.23 1.24
N PHE A 50 -17.14 2.51 2.50
CA PHE A 50 -18.19 2.86 3.46
C PHE A 50 -18.88 4.17 3.07
N THR A 51 -18.14 5.15 2.60
CA THR A 51 -18.70 6.43 2.11
C THR A 51 -19.62 6.22 0.91
N VAL A 52 -19.21 5.41 -0.08
CA VAL A 52 -20.06 5.05 -1.23
C VAL A 52 -21.35 4.35 -0.80
N TRP A 53 -21.31 3.55 0.25
CA TRP A 53 -22.51 2.87 0.79
C TRP A 53 -23.32 3.74 1.77
N GLY A 54 -22.91 4.99 2.01
CA GLY A 54 -23.57 5.89 2.95
C GLY A 54 -23.44 5.45 4.41
N LEU A 55 -22.40 4.68 4.73
CA LEU A 55 -22.14 4.17 6.07
C LEU A 55 -21.06 5.01 6.75
N TYR A 56 -21.38 5.57 7.90
CA TYR A 56 -20.37 6.17 8.78
C TYR A 56 -19.81 5.11 9.72
N VAL A 57 -18.54 4.80 9.59
CA VAL A 57 -17.83 3.82 10.43
C VAL A 57 -16.67 4.51 11.13
N PRO A 58 -16.56 4.40 12.48
CA PRO A 58 -15.43 4.96 13.22
C PRO A 58 -14.08 4.45 12.69
N ARG A 59 -13.08 5.33 12.65
CA ARG A 59 -11.73 5.03 12.12
C ARG A 59 -11.06 3.86 12.84
N GLU A 60 -11.30 3.67 14.12
CA GLU A 60 -10.74 2.55 14.86
C GLU A 60 -11.20 1.19 14.31
N ILE A 61 -12.44 1.14 13.80
CA ILE A 61 -13.00 -0.08 13.19
C ILE A 61 -12.41 -0.27 11.79
N THR A 62 -12.29 0.77 10.97
CA THR A 62 -11.67 0.68 9.63
C THR A 62 -10.20 0.30 9.75
N LEU A 63 -9.47 0.85 10.73
CA LEU A 63 -8.11 0.46 11.06
C LEU A 63 -8.01 -1.02 11.43
N ALA A 64 -8.86 -1.48 12.35
CA ALA A 64 -8.85 -2.88 12.77
C ALA A 64 -9.14 -3.81 11.58
N LEU A 65 -10.11 -3.47 10.74
CA LEU A 65 -10.44 -4.23 9.54
C LEU A 65 -9.28 -4.27 8.55
N ALA A 66 -8.63 -3.15 8.26
CA ALA A 66 -7.51 -3.06 7.33
C ALA A 66 -6.32 -3.91 7.80
N VAL A 67 -5.93 -3.79 9.07
CA VAL A 67 -4.81 -4.54 9.67
C VAL A 67 -5.11 -6.04 9.72
N ILE A 68 -6.30 -6.43 10.19
CA ILE A 68 -6.71 -7.84 10.24
C ILE A 68 -6.75 -8.44 8.82
N LEU A 69 -7.30 -7.70 7.85
CA LEU A 69 -7.36 -8.13 6.46
C LEU A 69 -5.95 -8.41 5.90
N ALA A 70 -5.02 -7.48 6.06
CA ALA A 70 -3.63 -7.60 5.59
C ALA A 70 -2.93 -8.84 6.22
N ILE A 71 -3.02 -8.98 7.54
CA ILE A 71 -2.38 -10.07 8.29
C ILE A 71 -2.98 -11.43 7.92
N CYS A 72 -4.30 -11.52 7.86
CA CYS A 72 -4.99 -12.76 7.50
C CYS A 72 -4.69 -13.17 6.06
N GLU A 73 -4.75 -12.22 5.13
CA GLU A 73 -4.50 -12.48 3.70
C GLU A 73 -3.07 -12.98 3.49
N PHE A 74 -2.06 -12.30 4.06
CA PHE A 74 -0.67 -12.74 4.00
C PHE A 74 -0.48 -14.12 4.60
N SER A 75 -1.01 -14.35 5.81
CA SER A 75 -0.86 -15.63 6.52
C SER A 75 -1.50 -16.78 5.76
N VAL A 76 -2.71 -16.60 5.23
CA VAL A 76 -3.39 -17.59 4.39
C VAL A 76 -2.58 -17.88 3.14
N GLY A 77 -2.04 -16.83 2.49
CA GLY A 77 -1.18 -16.95 1.33
C GLY A 77 0.04 -17.85 1.60
N VAL A 78 0.77 -17.59 2.68
CA VAL A 78 1.93 -18.40 3.11
C VAL A 78 1.53 -19.86 3.36
N LEU A 79 0.44 -20.09 4.07
CA LEU A 79 -0.02 -21.45 4.38
C LEU A 79 -0.42 -22.22 3.11
N VAL A 80 -1.11 -21.58 2.16
CA VAL A 80 -1.49 -22.18 0.88
C VAL A 80 -0.26 -22.46 0.03
N PHE A 81 0.65 -21.50 -0.07
CA PHE A 81 1.88 -21.59 -0.86
C PHE A 81 2.73 -22.82 -0.47
N PHE A 82 2.98 -23.00 0.80
CA PHE A 82 3.75 -24.13 1.32
C PHE A 82 2.92 -25.42 1.52
N GLY A 83 1.62 -25.36 1.30
CA GLY A 83 0.71 -26.49 1.57
C GLY A 83 0.67 -26.86 3.05
N SER A 84 0.82 -25.89 3.96
CA SER A 84 0.69 -26.03 5.40
C SER A 84 -0.78 -25.94 5.81
N MET A 85 -1.18 -26.68 6.87
CA MET A 85 -2.57 -26.72 7.34
C MET A 85 -3.58 -26.88 6.21
N ARG A 86 -3.33 -27.81 5.30
CA ARG A 86 -3.90 -27.96 3.95
C ARG A 86 -5.40 -27.74 3.82
N ARG A 87 -6.20 -28.21 4.79
CA ARG A 87 -7.65 -28.00 4.79
C ARG A 87 -7.99 -26.60 5.23
N ALA A 88 -7.48 -26.18 6.39
CA ALA A 88 -7.79 -24.88 6.97
C ALA A 88 -7.37 -23.73 6.04
N SER A 89 -6.16 -23.78 5.47
CA SER A 89 -5.66 -22.71 4.60
C SER A 89 -6.51 -22.52 3.33
N VAL A 90 -6.93 -23.63 2.69
CA VAL A 90 -7.77 -23.56 1.48
C VAL A 90 -9.20 -23.12 1.80
N TRP A 91 -9.77 -23.55 2.93
CA TRP A 91 -11.09 -23.08 3.37
C TRP A 91 -11.07 -21.59 3.75
N LEU A 92 -10.02 -21.13 4.39
CA LEU A 92 -9.84 -19.69 4.67
C LEU A 92 -9.69 -18.89 3.36
N ALA A 93 -8.90 -19.36 2.40
CA ALA A 93 -8.81 -18.72 1.09
C ALA A 93 -10.18 -18.70 0.37
N ALA A 94 -10.96 -19.78 0.47
CA ALA A 94 -12.32 -19.82 -0.08
C ALA A 94 -13.23 -18.81 0.62
N ALA A 95 -13.15 -18.67 1.94
CA ALA A 95 -13.93 -17.68 2.70
C ALA A 95 -13.61 -16.25 2.25
N PHE A 96 -12.33 -15.93 2.00
CA PHE A 96 -11.94 -14.65 1.39
C PHE A 96 -12.62 -14.45 0.03
N MET A 97 -12.61 -15.45 -0.84
CA MET A 97 -13.18 -15.31 -2.17
C MET A 97 -14.72 -15.22 -2.16
N VAL A 98 -15.39 -15.78 -1.15
CA VAL A 98 -16.85 -15.61 -0.97
C VAL A 98 -17.21 -14.13 -0.75
N VAL A 99 -16.33 -13.34 -0.13
CA VAL A 99 -16.52 -11.90 0.05
C VAL A 99 -16.00 -11.14 -1.17
N MET A 100 -14.78 -11.43 -1.61
CA MET A 100 -14.08 -10.64 -2.62
C MET A 100 -14.67 -10.81 -4.04
N LEU A 101 -15.19 -11.98 -4.39
CA LEU A 101 -15.74 -12.21 -5.73
C LEU A 101 -17.03 -11.39 -5.98
N PRO A 102 -18.05 -11.40 -5.08
CA PRO A 102 -19.20 -10.52 -5.23
C PRO A 102 -18.86 -9.04 -5.14
N LEU A 103 -17.92 -8.64 -4.24
CA LEU A 103 -17.49 -7.26 -4.12
C LEU A 103 -16.86 -6.76 -5.42
N THR A 104 -15.93 -7.51 -6.01
CA THR A 104 -15.27 -7.11 -7.27
C THR A 104 -16.21 -7.21 -8.48
N ALA A 105 -17.22 -8.08 -8.46
CA ALA A 105 -18.28 -8.07 -9.45
C ALA A 105 -19.11 -6.78 -9.38
N TYR A 106 -19.50 -6.36 -8.17
CA TYR A 106 -20.21 -5.10 -7.95
C TYR A 106 -19.39 -3.91 -8.43
N ILE A 107 -18.09 -3.84 -8.07
CA ILE A 107 -17.19 -2.75 -8.48
C ILE A 107 -17.03 -2.73 -10.01
N ALA A 108 -16.86 -3.87 -10.65
CA ALA A 108 -16.72 -3.96 -12.10
C ALA A 108 -17.99 -3.54 -12.88
N ILE A 109 -19.18 -3.70 -12.27
CA ILE A 109 -20.45 -3.37 -12.94
C ILE A 109 -20.88 -1.94 -12.64
N ALA A 110 -20.79 -1.51 -11.37
CA ALA A 110 -21.31 -0.23 -10.91
C ALA A 110 -20.27 0.90 -10.93
N ASP A 111 -18.98 0.56 -11.05
CA ASP A 111 -17.81 1.46 -11.08
C ASP A 111 -17.84 2.57 -10.00
N PRO A 112 -18.14 2.23 -8.73
CA PRO A 112 -18.33 3.21 -7.67
C PRO A 112 -17.00 3.77 -7.12
N VAL A 113 -15.88 3.11 -7.40
CA VAL A 113 -14.52 3.45 -6.95
C VAL A 113 -13.54 3.24 -8.11
N SER A 114 -12.46 4.01 -8.15
CA SER A 114 -11.46 3.98 -9.23
C SER A 114 -10.77 2.62 -9.38
N ASP A 115 -10.51 1.94 -8.26
CA ASP A 115 -9.87 0.62 -8.20
C ASP A 115 -10.32 -0.15 -6.96
N CYS A 116 -10.09 -1.46 -6.95
CA CYS A 116 -10.47 -2.35 -5.84
C CYS A 116 -9.56 -2.22 -4.60
N GLY A 117 -8.35 -1.69 -4.71
CA GLY A 117 -7.34 -1.68 -3.64
C GLY A 117 -6.81 -3.07 -3.25
N CYS A 118 -7.01 -4.11 -4.09
CA CYS A 118 -6.60 -5.48 -3.76
C CYS A 118 -5.10 -5.63 -3.49
N PHE A 119 -4.25 -4.84 -4.13
CA PHE A 119 -2.80 -4.82 -3.96
C PHE A 119 -2.29 -3.48 -3.41
N GLY A 120 -3.18 -2.66 -2.80
CA GLY A 120 -2.82 -1.29 -2.41
C GLY A 120 -2.28 -0.49 -3.60
N ASP A 121 -1.39 0.46 -3.33
CA ASP A 121 -0.75 1.29 -4.37
C ASP A 121 0.40 0.56 -5.10
N PHE A 122 0.72 -0.68 -4.71
CA PHE A 122 1.79 -1.47 -5.36
C PHE A 122 1.45 -1.88 -6.79
N ILE A 123 0.21 -2.32 -7.05
CA ILE A 123 -0.29 -2.68 -8.39
C ILE A 123 -1.73 -2.20 -8.50
N ILE A 124 -1.95 -1.17 -9.29
CA ILE A 124 -3.28 -0.68 -9.61
C ILE A 124 -3.82 -1.48 -10.80
N LEU A 125 -4.92 -2.17 -10.59
CA LEU A 125 -5.60 -2.97 -11.62
C LEU A 125 -6.96 -2.37 -11.89
N SER A 126 -7.36 -2.32 -13.16
CA SER A 126 -8.72 -1.96 -13.51
C SER A 126 -9.75 -2.88 -12.84
N ASN A 127 -10.96 -2.37 -12.60
CA ASN A 127 -12.03 -3.08 -11.93
C ASN A 127 -12.39 -4.40 -12.65
N TYR A 128 -12.39 -4.40 -13.99
CA TYR A 128 -12.62 -5.60 -14.81
C TYR A 128 -11.50 -6.63 -14.71
N ALA A 129 -10.23 -6.18 -14.73
CA ALA A 129 -9.07 -7.06 -14.58
C ALA A 129 -9.06 -7.72 -13.19
N THR A 130 -9.41 -6.98 -12.15
CA THR A 130 -9.52 -7.48 -10.78
C THR A 130 -10.62 -8.53 -10.65
N PHE A 131 -11.79 -8.30 -11.22
CA PHE A 131 -12.87 -9.28 -11.24
C PHE A 131 -12.47 -10.55 -12.00
N GLY A 132 -11.88 -10.42 -13.19
CA GLY A 132 -11.38 -11.57 -13.98
C GLY A 132 -10.34 -12.40 -13.22
N LYS A 133 -9.36 -11.74 -12.57
CA LYS A 133 -8.40 -12.38 -11.68
C LYS A 133 -9.09 -13.18 -10.57
N ASN A 134 -10.11 -12.61 -9.94
CA ASN A 134 -10.81 -13.25 -8.82
C ASN A 134 -11.66 -14.45 -9.26
N ILE A 135 -12.20 -14.45 -10.47
CA ILE A 135 -12.86 -15.65 -11.06
C ILE A 135 -11.84 -16.79 -11.21
N VAL A 136 -10.66 -16.49 -11.78
CA VAL A 136 -9.59 -17.48 -11.98
C VAL A 136 -9.09 -18.04 -10.65
N LEU A 137 -8.82 -17.17 -9.66
CA LEU A 137 -8.41 -17.59 -8.32
C LEU A 137 -9.47 -18.47 -7.65
N SER A 138 -10.74 -18.10 -7.75
CA SER A 138 -11.85 -18.89 -7.20
C SER A 138 -11.89 -20.29 -7.80
N ALA A 139 -11.74 -20.42 -9.12
CA ALA A 139 -11.69 -21.73 -9.79
C ALA A 139 -10.50 -22.59 -9.31
N MET A 140 -9.31 -21.97 -9.14
CA MET A 140 -8.12 -22.65 -8.60
C MET A 140 -8.35 -23.10 -7.15
N ILE A 141 -8.97 -22.27 -6.31
CA ILE A 141 -9.27 -22.59 -4.91
C ILE A 141 -10.27 -23.75 -4.84
N VAL A 142 -11.32 -23.76 -5.65
CA VAL A 142 -12.26 -24.90 -5.74
C VAL A 142 -11.53 -26.18 -6.12
N TYR A 143 -10.62 -26.13 -7.09
CA TYR A 143 -9.81 -27.30 -7.43
C TYR A 143 -8.95 -27.77 -6.25
N LEU A 144 -8.32 -26.84 -5.53
CA LEU A 144 -7.56 -27.15 -4.32
C LEU A 144 -8.44 -27.76 -3.22
N MET A 145 -9.66 -27.28 -3.00
CA MET A 145 -10.61 -27.89 -2.05
C MET A 145 -10.84 -29.37 -2.34
N LEU A 146 -10.89 -29.75 -3.62
CA LEU A 146 -11.17 -31.11 -4.05
C LEU A 146 -9.92 -32.02 -4.06
N ARG A 147 -8.71 -31.48 -4.23
CA ARG A 147 -7.50 -32.25 -4.52
C ARG A 147 -6.33 -32.01 -3.57
N ASN A 148 -6.35 -30.93 -2.78
CA ASN A 148 -5.21 -30.48 -1.95
C ASN A 148 -4.74 -31.54 -0.94
N ASP A 149 -5.64 -32.32 -0.37
CA ASP A 149 -5.32 -33.36 0.61
C ASP A 149 -4.50 -34.52 0.02
N ARG A 150 -4.52 -34.70 -1.29
CA ARG A 150 -3.79 -35.78 -1.99
C ARG A 150 -2.30 -35.50 -2.11
N VAL A 151 -1.88 -34.23 -1.95
CA VAL A 151 -0.49 -33.80 -2.11
C VAL A 151 0.03 -33.25 -0.80
N LYS A 152 1.15 -33.79 -0.31
CA LYS A 152 1.78 -33.32 0.94
C LYS A 152 2.29 -31.90 0.76
N GLY A 153 2.31 -31.14 1.84
CA GLY A 153 2.99 -29.84 1.92
C GLY A 153 4.50 -30.01 2.16
N ILE A 154 5.21 -28.89 2.16
CA ILE A 154 6.66 -28.85 2.39
C ILE A 154 7.00 -29.17 3.85
N TYR A 155 6.24 -28.64 4.79
CA TYR A 155 6.47 -28.80 6.23
C TYR A 155 5.70 -29.99 6.80
N ILE A 156 6.32 -30.68 7.77
CA ILE A 156 5.64 -31.75 8.53
C ILE A 156 4.56 -31.16 9.45
N PRO A 157 3.48 -31.93 9.77
CA PRO A 157 2.36 -31.40 10.55
C PRO A 157 2.78 -30.78 11.91
N ALA A 158 3.78 -31.35 12.56
CA ALA A 158 4.25 -30.88 13.87
C ALA A 158 4.77 -29.45 13.91
N VAL A 159 5.28 -28.92 12.79
CA VAL A 159 5.89 -27.58 12.72
C VAL A 159 5.06 -26.58 11.89
N GLN A 160 3.94 -26.98 11.31
CA GLN A 160 3.12 -26.09 10.46
C GLN A 160 2.57 -24.86 11.20
N TRP A 161 2.33 -24.98 12.50
CA TRP A 161 1.91 -23.89 13.35
C TRP A 161 3.03 -22.82 13.53
N LEU A 162 4.32 -23.24 13.50
CA LEU A 162 5.45 -22.31 13.52
C LEU A 162 5.52 -21.47 12.24
N VAL A 163 5.17 -22.07 11.08
CA VAL A 163 5.04 -21.34 9.82
C VAL A 163 3.94 -20.27 9.92
N PHE A 164 2.79 -20.63 10.51
CA PHE A 164 1.69 -19.67 10.73
C PHE A 164 2.11 -18.55 11.68
N ILE A 165 2.73 -18.87 12.83
CA ILE A 165 3.19 -17.84 13.78
C ILE A 165 4.23 -16.92 13.13
N GLY A 166 5.16 -17.45 12.34
CA GLY A 166 6.15 -16.65 11.62
C GLY A 166 5.49 -15.70 10.62
N ALA A 167 4.50 -16.19 9.86
CA ALA A 167 3.75 -15.35 8.93
C ALA A 167 2.95 -14.25 9.66
N LEU A 168 2.29 -14.60 10.76
CA LEU A 168 1.56 -13.67 11.61
C LEU A 168 2.48 -12.59 12.19
N ALA A 169 3.61 -12.99 12.77
CA ALA A 169 4.58 -12.07 13.37
C ALA A 169 5.16 -11.10 12.32
N TYR A 170 5.56 -11.62 11.16
CA TYR A 170 6.13 -10.82 10.08
C TYR A 170 5.13 -9.79 9.55
N SER A 171 3.91 -10.23 9.16
CA SER A 171 2.90 -9.31 8.63
C SER A 171 2.39 -8.31 9.67
N SER A 172 2.29 -8.71 10.96
CA SER A 172 1.96 -7.79 12.05
C SER A 172 3.04 -6.74 12.28
N SER A 173 4.32 -7.13 12.18
CA SER A 173 5.45 -6.19 12.31
C SER A 173 5.44 -5.17 11.18
N LEU A 174 5.20 -5.60 9.93
CA LEU A 174 5.07 -4.69 8.81
C LEU A 174 3.89 -3.73 9.00
N ALA A 175 2.71 -4.25 9.36
CA ALA A 175 1.50 -3.44 9.56
C ALA A 175 1.67 -2.43 10.70
N PHE A 176 2.31 -2.82 11.81
CA PHE A 176 2.62 -1.91 12.90
C PHE A 176 3.55 -0.78 12.47
N MET A 177 4.59 -1.10 11.70
CA MET A 177 5.56 -0.11 11.24
C MET A 177 4.93 0.84 10.21
N GLY A 178 4.21 0.32 9.21
CA GLY A 178 3.52 1.14 8.22
C GLY A 178 2.44 2.04 8.82
N TYR A 179 1.78 1.59 9.89
CA TYR A 179 0.81 2.40 10.62
C TYR A 179 1.47 3.49 11.48
N ARG A 180 2.52 3.13 12.24
CA ARG A 180 3.14 4.00 13.23
C ARG A 180 4.02 5.08 12.62
N TYR A 181 4.73 4.72 11.53
CA TYR A 181 5.70 5.60 10.86
C TYR A 181 5.16 6.03 9.49
N GLN A 182 5.90 5.75 8.45
CA GLN A 182 5.46 5.82 7.06
C GLN A 182 5.67 4.44 6.43
N PRO A 183 5.06 4.13 5.29
CA PRO A 183 5.32 2.89 4.59
C PRO A 183 6.81 2.67 4.37
N LEU A 184 7.31 1.48 4.73
CA LEU A 184 8.74 1.12 4.59
C LEU A 184 9.22 1.12 3.13
N ILE A 185 8.30 0.92 2.20
CA ILE A 185 8.48 1.09 0.77
C ILE A 185 7.36 2.02 0.31
N ASP A 186 7.73 3.16 -0.24
CA ASP A 186 6.79 4.16 -0.71
C ASP A 186 6.54 3.97 -2.21
N PHE A 187 5.34 3.57 -2.57
CA PHE A 187 4.90 3.36 -3.96
C PHE A 187 4.21 4.59 -4.54
N ARG A 188 4.13 5.68 -3.77
CA ARG A 188 3.42 6.91 -4.12
C ARG A 188 4.30 7.86 -4.92
N PRO A 189 3.71 8.94 -5.52
CA PRO A 189 4.42 9.86 -6.39
C PRO A 189 5.62 10.59 -5.76
N TYR A 190 5.62 10.76 -4.43
CA TYR A 190 6.62 11.55 -3.70
C TYR A 190 7.49 10.69 -2.75
N PRO A 191 8.30 9.73 -3.23
CA PRO A 191 9.17 8.96 -2.34
C PRO A 191 10.30 9.84 -1.79
N ASN A 192 10.95 9.39 -0.71
CA ASN A 192 12.16 10.03 -0.21
C ASN A 192 13.23 10.07 -1.31
N GLY A 193 13.91 11.20 -1.45
CA GLY A 193 14.87 11.45 -2.52
C GLY A 193 14.26 12.01 -3.82
N SER A 194 12.94 12.17 -3.90
CA SER A 194 12.31 12.83 -5.06
C SER A 194 12.33 14.35 -4.94
N LYS A 195 12.24 15.02 -6.08
CA LYS A 195 12.11 16.47 -6.14
C LYS A 195 10.72 16.90 -5.64
N PHE A 196 10.70 17.95 -4.83
CA PHE A 196 9.49 18.58 -4.29
C PHE A 196 9.58 20.08 -4.55
N VAL A 197 9.61 20.44 -5.82
CA VAL A 197 9.73 21.82 -6.31
C VAL A 197 8.65 22.01 -7.36
N TYR A 198 7.98 23.15 -7.30
CA TYR A 198 7.11 23.56 -8.39
C TYR A 198 7.98 23.99 -9.58
N THR A 199 7.84 23.32 -10.68
CA THR A 199 8.41 23.74 -11.96
C THR A 199 7.26 24.25 -12.80
N ASP A 200 7.25 25.54 -13.06
CA ASP A 200 6.36 26.16 -14.04
C ASP A 200 6.94 25.82 -15.43
N ASP A 201 6.90 24.53 -15.76
CA ASP A 201 7.23 24.08 -17.10
C ASP A 201 6.10 24.54 -18.03
N GLU A 202 6.24 25.76 -18.57
CA GLU A 202 5.47 26.24 -19.72
C GLU A 202 5.56 25.27 -20.93
N GLU A 203 6.34 24.22 -20.81
CA GLU A 203 6.56 23.14 -21.78
C GLU A 203 6.09 21.76 -21.31
N SER A 204 5.34 21.63 -20.21
CA SER A 204 4.47 20.45 -20.09
C SER A 204 3.46 20.56 -21.23
N PRO A 205 3.64 19.86 -22.34
CA PRO A 205 2.56 19.82 -23.33
C PRO A 205 1.39 19.25 -22.55
N ASP A 206 0.30 20.00 -22.55
CA ASP A 206 -1.00 19.57 -22.07
C ASP A 206 -1.17 18.13 -22.57
N ASN A 207 -0.90 17.13 -21.72
CA ASN A 207 -0.90 15.71 -22.09
C ASN A 207 -2.35 15.22 -22.34
N THR A 208 -3.24 16.18 -22.52
CA THR A 208 -4.63 15.95 -22.92
C THR A 208 -4.67 15.59 -24.41
N MET A 209 -4.91 14.31 -24.67
CA MET A 209 -5.11 13.82 -26.03
C MET A 209 -6.60 13.80 -26.35
N PHE A 210 -6.98 14.54 -27.37
CA PHE A 210 -8.36 14.57 -27.88
C PHE A 210 -8.54 13.43 -28.88
N ILE A 211 -9.56 12.61 -28.67
CA ILE A 211 -9.90 11.51 -29.56
C ILE A 211 -10.96 11.99 -30.57
N TYR A 212 -10.59 11.94 -31.82
CA TYR A 212 -11.51 12.24 -32.91
C TYR A 212 -11.69 11.02 -33.83
N GLU A 213 -12.85 10.91 -34.44
CA GLU A 213 -13.19 9.86 -35.39
C GLU A 213 -13.53 10.45 -36.76
N LYS A 214 -13.01 9.82 -37.80
CA LYS A 214 -13.37 10.10 -39.20
C LYS A 214 -13.41 8.81 -40.01
N ASP A 215 -14.50 8.58 -40.73
CA ASP A 215 -14.69 7.39 -41.57
C ASP A 215 -14.46 6.04 -40.81
N GLY A 216 -14.84 5.99 -39.53
CA GLY A 216 -14.67 4.81 -38.67
C GLY A 216 -13.24 4.60 -38.18
N VAL A 217 -12.33 5.55 -38.39
CA VAL A 217 -10.94 5.52 -37.85
C VAL A 217 -10.82 6.53 -36.72
N THR A 218 -10.47 6.05 -35.55
CA THR A 218 -10.23 6.86 -34.35
C THR A 218 -8.74 7.23 -34.27
N GLN A 219 -8.44 8.52 -34.08
CA GLN A 219 -7.08 9.02 -33.94
C GLN A 219 -6.98 10.01 -32.78
N ARG A 220 -5.81 10.06 -32.14
CA ARG A 220 -5.47 10.92 -31.02
C ARG A 220 -4.74 12.16 -31.50
N PHE A 221 -5.14 13.32 -30.99
CA PHE A 221 -4.53 14.61 -31.32
C PHE A 221 -4.17 15.36 -30.04
N ALA A 222 -3.02 16.00 -30.02
CA ALA A 222 -2.66 16.94 -28.97
C ALA A 222 -3.48 18.24 -29.11
N MET A 223 -3.63 19.00 -28.02
CA MET A 223 -4.36 20.29 -28.05
C MET A 223 -3.80 21.28 -29.09
N THR A 224 -2.50 21.22 -29.35
CA THR A 224 -1.79 22.02 -30.33
C THR A 224 -1.97 21.54 -31.78
N GLU A 225 -2.48 20.32 -32.00
CA GLU A 225 -2.59 19.65 -33.30
C GLU A 225 -4.01 19.16 -33.58
N LEU A 226 -5.02 19.89 -33.09
CA LEU A 226 -6.42 19.51 -33.29
C LEU A 226 -6.77 19.43 -34.80
N PRO A 227 -7.50 18.39 -35.22
CA PRO A 227 -7.86 18.20 -36.62
C PRO A 227 -8.89 19.20 -37.06
N ASP A 228 -9.10 19.27 -38.38
CA ASP A 228 -10.10 20.14 -38.98
C ASP A 228 -11.55 19.68 -38.69
N SER A 229 -12.52 20.51 -39.05
CA SER A 229 -13.95 20.30 -38.80
C SER A 229 -14.57 19.06 -39.48
N THR A 230 -13.77 18.26 -40.20
CA THR A 230 -14.22 17.01 -40.83
C THR A 230 -14.10 15.80 -39.90
N TRP A 231 -13.48 15.99 -38.76
CA TRP A 231 -13.34 14.98 -37.70
C TRP A 231 -14.40 15.21 -36.59
N ALA A 232 -15.05 14.19 -36.15
CA ALA A 232 -15.99 14.23 -35.05
C ALA A 232 -15.28 13.98 -33.73
N TYR A 233 -15.48 14.85 -32.75
CA TYR A 233 -14.99 14.61 -31.36
C TYR A 233 -15.70 13.40 -30.76
N VAL A 234 -14.93 12.48 -30.19
CA VAL A 234 -15.44 11.26 -29.54
C VAL A 234 -15.21 11.32 -28.03
N ASP A 235 -13.96 11.62 -27.60
CA ASP A 235 -13.60 11.59 -26.19
C ASP A 235 -12.31 12.40 -25.95
N MET A 236 -11.96 12.58 -24.67
CA MET A 236 -10.74 13.24 -24.23
C MET A 236 -10.03 12.30 -23.25
N GLU A 237 -8.85 11.83 -23.64
CA GLU A 237 -7.93 11.18 -22.72
C GLU A 237 -6.95 12.24 -22.20
N THR A 238 -7.12 12.65 -20.96
CA THR A 238 -6.02 13.29 -20.26
C THR A 238 -5.11 12.15 -19.83
N SER A 239 -3.94 11.99 -20.47
CA SER A 239 -2.91 11.18 -19.89
C SER A 239 -2.46 11.92 -18.62
N THR A 240 -3.11 11.62 -17.50
CA THR A 240 -2.43 11.71 -16.24
C THR A 240 -1.22 10.83 -16.40
N ASP A 241 -0.03 11.45 -16.58
CA ASP A 241 1.19 10.72 -16.26
C ASP A 241 0.92 9.99 -14.94
N ASP A 242 1.38 8.75 -14.85
CA ASP A 242 1.24 7.85 -13.69
C ASP A 242 1.82 8.44 -12.38
N ASN A 243 2.23 9.70 -12.42
CA ASN A 243 2.79 10.52 -11.36
C ASN A 243 1.73 11.42 -10.74
N GLY A 244 0.70 10.84 -10.15
CA GLY A 244 -0.18 11.47 -9.18
C GLY A 244 -0.64 12.92 -9.47
N ARG A 245 -1.81 13.29 -9.03
CA ARG A 245 -2.29 14.67 -9.11
C ARG A 245 -1.26 15.59 -8.49
N ALA A 246 -0.82 16.63 -9.23
CA ALA A 246 0.12 17.60 -8.70
C ALA A 246 -0.45 18.20 -7.41
N LEU A 247 0.39 18.32 -6.37
CA LEU A 247 0.01 19.03 -5.15
C LEU A 247 -0.20 20.50 -5.50
N VAL A 248 -1.40 20.99 -5.29
CA VAL A 248 -1.76 22.41 -5.48
C VAL A 248 -2.07 23.02 -4.12
N ILE A 249 -1.48 24.19 -3.85
CA ILE A 249 -1.57 24.90 -2.58
C ILE A 249 -2.31 26.23 -2.81
N TYR A 250 -3.29 26.49 -1.94
CA TYR A 250 -4.12 27.69 -2.04
C TYR A 250 -4.06 28.54 -0.77
N ASP A 251 -4.00 29.87 -0.94
CA ASP A 251 -4.23 30.87 0.11
C ASP A 251 -5.48 31.68 -0.25
N ASP A 252 -6.53 31.61 0.59
CA ASP A 252 -7.83 32.26 0.37
C ASP A 252 -8.39 32.09 -1.07
N GLY A 253 -8.10 30.94 -1.71
CA GLY A 253 -8.56 30.57 -3.05
C GLY A 253 -7.63 31.00 -4.19
N GLU A 254 -6.53 31.67 -3.93
CA GLU A 254 -5.46 31.94 -4.88
C GLU A 254 -4.41 30.81 -4.83
N GLU A 255 -3.97 30.35 -6.00
CA GLU A 255 -2.93 29.34 -6.09
C GLU A 255 -1.55 29.96 -5.84
N ILE A 256 -0.84 29.41 -4.84
CA ILE A 256 0.48 29.89 -4.41
C ILE A 256 1.53 28.76 -4.42
N THR A 257 1.29 27.70 -5.16
CA THR A 257 2.14 26.49 -5.16
C THR A 257 3.60 26.80 -5.43
N GLY A 258 3.87 27.65 -6.43
CA GLY A 258 5.22 28.06 -6.81
C GLY A 258 5.95 28.85 -5.73
N ASP A 259 5.24 29.69 -4.96
CA ASP A 259 5.82 30.49 -3.88
C ASP A 259 6.19 29.64 -2.67
N ILE A 260 5.46 28.54 -2.43
CA ILE A 260 5.66 27.65 -1.30
C ILE A 260 6.67 26.55 -1.62
N LEU A 261 6.63 25.99 -2.82
CA LEU A 261 7.55 24.95 -3.29
C LEU A 261 8.70 25.58 -4.11
N ASP A 262 9.36 26.59 -3.55
CA ASP A 262 10.43 27.35 -4.20
C ASP A 262 11.76 26.59 -4.30
N GLY A 263 11.89 25.48 -3.58
CA GLY A 263 13.07 24.63 -3.58
C GLY A 263 14.31 25.23 -2.91
N VAL A 264 14.14 26.24 -2.06
CA VAL A 264 15.26 26.96 -1.42
C VAL A 264 15.42 26.59 0.04
N GLY A 265 16.61 26.12 0.42
CA GLY A 265 17.00 25.89 1.80
C GLY A 265 16.28 24.75 2.50
N MET A 266 16.10 24.90 3.82
CA MET A 266 15.42 23.91 4.67
C MET A 266 13.95 24.25 4.87
N GLN A 267 13.07 23.35 4.46
CA GLN A 267 11.62 23.48 4.60
C GLN A 267 11.06 22.24 5.32
N LEU A 268 10.26 22.46 6.35
CA LEU A 268 9.47 21.40 6.99
C LEU A 268 7.99 21.61 6.69
N PHE A 269 7.38 20.68 5.99
CA PHE A 269 5.95 20.71 5.73
C PHE A 269 5.22 19.81 6.72
N LEU A 270 4.12 20.31 7.26
CA LEU A 270 3.15 19.54 8.02
C LEU A 270 1.93 19.32 7.12
N ALA A 271 1.74 18.13 6.61
CA ALA A 271 0.55 17.76 5.86
C ALA A 271 -0.51 17.16 6.79
N VAL A 272 -1.74 17.69 6.75
CA VAL A 272 -2.89 17.27 7.55
C VAL A 272 -4.03 16.84 6.60
N PRO A 273 -4.03 15.59 6.13
CA PRO A 273 -5.08 15.08 5.24
C PRO A 273 -6.45 14.98 5.93
N ASP A 274 -6.48 14.83 7.25
CA ASP A 274 -7.70 14.81 8.05
C ASP A 274 -7.60 15.83 9.19
N PRO A 275 -8.20 17.02 9.01
CA PRO A 275 -8.16 18.11 10.00
C PRO A 275 -9.02 17.88 11.23
N GLY A 276 -9.42 16.62 11.51
CA GLY A 276 -10.23 16.24 12.66
C GLY A 276 -9.54 16.40 14.02
N THR A 277 -10.22 15.96 15.07
CA THR A 277 -9.78 16.14 16.47
C THR A 277 -8.47 15.43 16.83
N HIS A 278 -8.10 14.40 16.10
CA HIS A 278 -6.88 13.63 16.37
C HIS A 278 -5.61 14.47 16.21
N TYR A 279 -5.57 15.38 15.24
CA TYR A 279 -4.44 16.31 15.07
C TYR A 279 -4.33 17.28 16.26
N LEU A 280 -5.45 17.82 16.77
CA LEU A 280 -5.44 18.86 17.80
C LEU A 280 -4.69 18.45 19.08
N THR A 281 -4.65 17.16 19.39
CA THR A 281 -3.86 16.64 20.52
C THR A 281 -2.34 16.82 20.33
N ARG A 282 -1.90 17.11 19.12
CA ARG A 282 -0.48 17.23 18.71
C ARG A 282 -0.12 18.62 18.20
N ALA A 283 -1.06 19.55 18.16
CA ALA A 283 -0.84 20.93 17.69
C ALA A 283 0.32 21.62 18.45
N ARG A 284 0.41 21.39 19.77
CA ARG A 284 1.52 21.89 20.57
C ARG A 284 2.87 21.35 20.11
N LEU A 285 2.96 20.06 19.77
CA LEU A 285 4.17 19.43 19.25
C LEU A 285 4.57 20.05 17.91
N ALA A 286 3.61 20.33 17.03
CA ALA A 286 3.86 20.99 15.76
C ALA A 286 4.43 22.40 15.95
N ASN A 287 3.91 23.18 16.92
CA ASN A 287 4.46 24.50 17.27
C ASN A 287 5.89 24.42 17.85
N GLU A 288 6.20 23.39 18.63
CA GLU A 288 7.57 23.17 19.12
C GLU A 288 8.53 22.85 17.96
N LEU A 289 8.10 22.03 16.99
CA LEU A 289 8.86 21.74 15.77
C LEU A 289 9.07 23.02 14.94
N ALA A 290 8.04 23.84 14.78
CA ALA A 290 8.14 25.10 14.04
C ALA A 290 9.22 26.03 14.65
N ARG A 291 9.19 26.20 15.97
CA ARG A 291 10.22 26.99 16.68
C ARG A 291 11.62 26.41 16.53
N PHE A 292 11.72 25.05 16.58
CA PHE A 292 13.00 24.37 16.39
C PHE A 292 13.57 24.62 14.98
N VAL A 293 12.76 24.37 13.94
CA VAL A 293 13.17 24.54 12.53
C VAL A 293 13.57 26.01 12.26
N THR A 294 12.77 26.98 12.74
CA THR A 294 13.06 28.40 12.58
C THR A 294 14.36 28.81 13.28
N ALA A 295 14.63 28.26 14.47
CA ALA A 295 15.89 28.52 15.19
C ALA A 295 17.13 28.00 14.45
N HIS A 296 16.96 27.01 13.54
CA HIS A 296 18.02 26.44 12.70
C HIS A 296 18.03 27.01 11.27
N GLY A 297 17.32 28.13 11.03
CA GLY A 297 17.32 28.80 9.73
C GLY A 297 16.45 28.22 8.65
N GLY A 298 15.55 27.28 9.01
CA GLY A 298 14.55 26.71 8.11
C GLY A 298 13.19 27.39 8.26
N THR A 299 12.24 26.96 7.44
CA THR A 299 10.83 27.37 7.48
C THR A 299 9.94 26.18 7.77
N MET A 300 8.81 26.41 8.43
CA MET A 300 7.74 25.41 8.57
C MET A 300 6.46 25.92 7.97
N THR A 301 5.76 25.07 7.20
CA THR A 301 4.49 25.37 6.53
C THR A 301 3.49 24.26 6.78
N GLY A 302 2.25 24.60 7.14
CA GLY A 302 1.13 23.67 7.26
C GLY A 302 0.32 23.57 5.97
N LEU A 303 0.04 22.37 5.52
CA LEU A 303 -0.85 22.06 4.40
C LEU A 303 -2.04 21.26 4.95
N VAL A 304 -3.23 21.80 4.88
CA VAL A 304 -4.42 21.24 5.54
C VAL A 304 -5.51 20.98 4.53
N ALA A 305 -6.15 19.81 4.62
CA ALA A 305 -7.30 19.46 3.78
C ALA A 305 -8.57 20.16 4.28
N ALA A 306 -8.55 21.47 4.26
CA ALA A 306 -9.68 22.33 4.60
C ALA A 306 -9.57 23.63 3.81
N ASP A 307 -10.69 24.27 3.56
CA ASP A 307 -10.78 25.52 2.82
C ASP A 307 -11.67 26.54 3.55
N GLY A 308 -11.51 27.82 3.20
CA GLY A 308 -12.35 28.91 3.63
C GLY A 308 -12.63 28.91 5.16
N ASP A 309 -13.91 28.85 5.53
CA ASP A 309 -14.33 28.88 6.94
C ASP A 309 -13.86 27.66 7.74
N ASN A 310 -13.70 26.51 7.11
CA ASN A 310 -13.22 25.29 7.75
C ASN A 310 -11.75 25.42 8.12
N LEU A 311 -10.92 26.00 7.24
CA LEU A 311 -9.52 26.25 7.53
C LEU A 311 -9.37 27.26 8.67
N ARG A 312 -10.12 28.36 8.63
CA ARG A 312 -10.13 29.36 9.72
C ARG A 312 -10.60 28.77 11.06
N ALA A 313 -11.60 27.90 11.04
CA ALA A 313 -12.05 27.21 12.26
C ALA A 313 -10.98 26.27 12.81
N TRP A 314 -10.28 25.55 11.92
CA TRP A 314 -9.18 24.69 12.30
C TRP A 314 -8.01 25.49 12.90
N GLU A 315 -7.61 26.61 12.30
CA GLU A 315 -6.55 27.49 12.83
C GLU A 315 -6.89 28.02 14.24
N GLN A 316 -8.14 28.41 14.49
CA GLN A 316 -8.59 28.86 15.82
C GLN A 316 -8.47 27.77 16.87
N LEU A 317 -8.59 26.50 16.51
CA LEU A 317 -8.48 25.36 17.42
C LEU A 317 -7.02 24.89 17.57
N ALA A 318 -6.28 24.84 16.49
CA ALA A 318 -4.90 24.35 16.45
C ALA A 318 -3.88 25.39 16.92
N LEU A 319 -4.20 26.69 16.80
CA LEU A 319 -3.32 27.83 17.13
C LEU A 319 -1.92 27.67 16.56
N PRO A 320 -1.74 27.52 15.22
CA PRO A 320 -0.45 27.31 14.60
C PRO A 320 0.45 28.54 14.75
N GLU A 321 1.74 28.33 15.04
CA GLU A 321 2.77 29.36 15.08
C GLU A 321 3.58 29.42 13.75
N TYR A 322 3.02 28.88 12.67
CA TYR A 322 3.56 28.82 11.31
C TYR A 322 2.45 29.08 10.30
N PRO A 323 2.77 29.52 9.08
CA PRO A 323 1.77 29.73 8.03
C PRO A 323 1.07 28.41 7.66
N VAL A 324 -0.23 28.51 7.38
CA VAL A 324 -1.09 27.36 7.03
C VAL A 324 -1.83 27.69 5.75
N TYR A 325 -1.88 26.73 4.85
CA TYR A 325 -2.52 26.85 3.55
C TYR A 325 -3.42 25.65 3.26
N SER A 326 -4.38 25.86 2.36
CA SER A 326 -5.29 24.81 1.90
C SER A 326 -4.62 23.95 0.85
N ALA A 327 -4.89 22.63 0.88
CA ALA A 327 -4.54 21.70 -0.17
C ALA A 327 -5.58 20.58 -0.26
N GLU A 328 -5.67 19.91 -1.42
CA GLU A 328 -6.64 18.83 -1.63
C GLU A 328 -6.32 17.61 -0.77
N ASP A 329 -7.35 16.99 -0.18
CA ASP A 329 -7.19 15.86 0.74
C ASP A 329 -6.55 14.63 0.07
N THR A 330 -6.87 14.38 -1.19
CA THR A 330 -6.31 13.29 -1.99
C THR A 330 -4.81 13.49 -2.22
N ALA A 331 -4.38 14.70 -2.59
CA ALA A 331 -2.97 15.04 -2.78
C ALA A 331 -2.18 14.91 -1.46
N LEU A 332 -2.75 15.34 -0.34
CA LEU A 332 -2.11 15.17 0.97
C LEU A 332 -2.05 13.70 1.41
N LYS A 333 -3.04 12.87 1.09
CA LYS A 333 -3.02 11.41 1.35
C LYS A 333 -1.99 10.69 0.48
N GLU A 334 -1.70 11.19 -0.70
CA GLU A 334 -0.62 10.69 -1.56
C GLU A 334 0.75 11.15 -1.04
N LEU A 335 0.85 12.32 -0.46
CA LEU A 335 2.08 12.88 0.08
C LEU A 335 2.51 12.20 1.38
N VAL A 336 1.58 12.02 2.35
CA VAL A 336 1.83 11.39 3.66
C VAL A 336 0.76 10.36 3.99
N ARG A 337 1.07 9.47 4.93
CA ARG A 337 0.11 8.55 5.53
C ARG A 337 -0.16 8.92 6.97
N GLY A 338 -1.41 8.81 7.39
CA GLY A 338 -1.88 9.11 8.76
C GLY A 338 -2.68 10.39 8.86
N ASP A 339 -3.02 10.76 10.12
CA ASP A 339 -3.82 11.96 10.40
C ASP A 339 -3.02 13.24 10.14
N ALA A 340 -1.71 13.20 10.37
CA ALA A 340 -0.78 14.27 10.06
C ALA A 340 0.63 13.71 9.85
N GLY A 341 1.32 14.19 8.82
CA GLY A 341 2.67 13.79 8.47
C GLY A 341 3.60 15.00 8.33
N LEU A 342 4.86 14.76 8.61
CA LEU A 342 5.95 15.70 8.41
C LEU A 342 6.73 15.33 7.16
N ILE A 343 7.07 16.31 6.36
CA ILE A 343 7.91 16.18 5.18
C ILE A 343 9.06 17.16 5.33
N PHE A 344 10.27 16.65 5.43
CA PHE A 344 11.46 17.49 5.44
C PHE A 344 12.05 17.57 4.04
N VAL A 345 12.20 18.79 3.57
CA VAL A 345 12.72 19.13 2.24
C VAL A 345 13.98 19.96 2.42
N ARG A 346 15.01 19.65 1.65
CA ARG A 346 16.24 20.45 1.59
C ARG A 346 16.58 20.71 0.13
N ASP A 347 16.69 21.98 -0.23
CA ASP A 347 17.00 22.41 -1.60
C ASP A 347 16.11 21.75 -2.65
N GLY A 348 14.81 21.62 -2.33
CA GLY A 348 13.78 21.05 -3.19
C GLY A 348 13.79 19.51 -3.30
N GLU A 349 14.53 18.79 -2.44
CA GLU A 349 14.52 17.32 -2.38
C GLU A 349 13.91 16.83 -1.06
N ILE A 350 13.01 15.85 -1.13
CA ILE A 350 12.43 15.23 0.05
C ILE A 350 13.51 14.37 0.73
N MET A 351 13.99 14.81 1.88
CA MET A 351 14.96 14.07 2.67
C MET A 351 14.31 12.92 3.42
N TRP A 352 13.18 13.18 4.08
CA TRP A 352 12.41 12.15 4.78
C TRP A 352 10.96 12.59 5.00
N LYS A 353 10.12 11.58 5.26
CA LYS A 353 8.73 11.74 5.68
C LYS A 353 8.48 10.95 6.96
N ARG A 354 7.77 11.55 7.92
CA ARG A 354 7.42 10.92 9.20
C ARG A 354 5.97 11.17 9.56
N ASN A 355 5.33 10.21 10.20
CA ASN A 355 4.05 10.48 10.86
C ASN A 355 4.29 11.35 12.09
N LEU A 356 3.53 12.42 12.27
CA LEU A 356 3.62 13.30 13.45
C LEU A 356 3.45 12.50 14.75
N ALA A 357 2.68 11.41 14.70
CA ALA A 357 2.52 10.46 15.80
C ALA A 357 3.81 9.76 16.23
N SER A 358 4.82 9.67 15.37
CA SER A 358 6.11 9.05 15.68
C SER A 358 7.08 9.97 16.42
N VAL A 359 6.83 11.27 16.40
CA VAL A 359 7.64 12.30 17.08
C VAL A 359 7.07 12.58 18.46
N ASN A 360 7.91 12.68 19.47
CA ASN A 360 7.53 13.03 20.82
C ASN A 360 8.45 14.16 21.38
N HIS A 361 8.04 14.76 22.50
CA HIS A 361 8.81 15.85 23.13
C HIS A 361 10.23 15.43 23.54
N ASP A 362 10.41 14.17 23.99
CA ASP A 362 11.72 13.68 24.43
C ASP A 362 12.70 13.62 23.25
N VAL A 363 12.21 13.31 22.05
CA VAL A 363 12.97 13.31 20.80
C VAL A 363 13.43 14.75 20.48
N ILE A 364 12.53 15.75 20.54
CA ILE A 364 12.88 17.15 20.30
C ILE A 364 13.89 17.67 21.31
N HIS A 365 13.72 17.33 22.60
CA HIS A 365 14.63 17.75 23.65
C HIS A 365 16.01 17.07 23.56
N ALA A 366 16.06 15.78 23.22
CA ALA A 366 17.32 15.07 23.02
C ALA A 366 18.12 15.66 21.85
N MET A 367 17.45 16.10 20.80
CA MET A 367 18.02 16.76 19.64
C MET A 367 18.64 18.11 19.99
N SER A 368 17.98 18.89 20.84
CA SER A 368 18.48 20.20 21.27
C SER A 368 19.75 20.10 22.14
N SER A 369 20.00 18.95 22.78
CA SER A 369 21.11 18.76 23.73
C SER A 369 22.38 18.20 23.12
N ASP A 370 22.31 17.48 22.02
CA ASP A 370 23.44 16.70 21.46
C ASP A 370 24.05 17.33 20.19
N GLY A 371 23.47 18.42 19.66
CA GLY A 371 23.98 19.09 18.44
C GLY A 371 23.91 18.19 17.18
N THR A 372 23.34 16.98 17.29
CA THR A 372 23.04 16.13 16.15
C THR A 372 21.78 16.64 15.48
N ASP A 373 21.93 17.02 14.22
CA ASP A 373 20.84 17.54 13.40
C ASP A 373 19.78 16.45 13.21
N PHE A 374 18.69 16.54 13.95
CA PHE A 374 17.48 15.72 13.72
C PHE A 374 17.08 15.68 12.26
N LEU A 375 17.29 16.78 11.60
CA LEU A 375 16.98 16.96 10.19
C LEU A 375 17.90 16.11 9.29
N ASP A 376 19.10 15.73 9.79
CA ASP A 376 20.07 14.92 9.03
C ASP A 376 20.12 13.44 9.42
N ASP A 377 19.39 13.02 10.46
CA ASP A 377 19.58 11.72 11.10
C ASP A 377 18.87 10.55 10.39
N GLU A 378 17.94 10.81 9.49
CA GLU A 378 17.27 9.78 8.66
C GLU A 378 17.75 9.81 7.22
N LYS A 379 18.33 8.68 6.81
CA LYS A 379 18.65 8.47 5.39
C LYS A 379 17.45 7.87 4.66
N PRO A 380 17.19 8.31 3.42
CA PRO A 380 16.08 7.77 2.60
C PRO A 380 16.03 6.25 2.52
N GLU A 381 17.19 5.59 2.70
CA GLU A 381 17.34 4.13 2.56
C GLU A 381 16.98 3.32 3.82
N ASP A 382 16.78 3.95 4.98
CA ASP A 382 16.64 3.22 6.25
C ASP A 382 15.35 2.38 6.32
N GLY A 383 14.25 2.88 5.77
CA GLY A 383 13.00 2.11 5.63
C GLY A 383 13.16 0.85 4.79
N ALA A 384 13.81 0.97 3.63
CA ALA A 384 14.06 -0.14 2.72
C ALA A 384 15.01 -1.17 3.35
N ARG A 385 16.05 -0.72 4.07
CA ARG A 385 16.97 -1.61 4.81
C ARG A 385 16.25 -2.39 5.90
N LEU A 386 15.40 -1.72 6.67
CA LEU A 386 14.63 -2.38 7.73
C LEU A 386 13.68 -3.42 7.17
N HIS A 387 12.98 -3.09 6.08
CA HIS A 387 12.15 -4.05 5.36
C HIS A 387 12.96 -5.27 4.88
N LEU A 388 14.16 -5.04 4.33
CA LEU A 388 15.05 -6.12 3.90
C LEU A 388 15.44 -7.03 5.07
N TRP A 389 15.82 -6.47 6.22
CA TRP A 389 16.17 -7.26 7.41
C TRP A 389 14.99 -8.05 7.97
N LEU A 390 13.80 -7.47 8.02
CA LEU A 390 12.58 -8.18 8.44
C LEU A 390 12.27 -9.33 7.50
N SER A 391 12.35 -9.09 6.19
CA SER A 391 12.09 -10.11 5.17
C SER A 391 13.13 -11.23 5.23
N LEU A 392 14.42 -10.90 5.36
CA LEU A 392 15.49 -11.87 5.53
C LEU A 392 15.27 -12.72 6.78
N GLY A 393 14.93 -12.09 7.91
CA GLY A 393 14.59 -12.77 9.16
C GLY A 393 13.44 -13.76 8.98
N PHE A 394 12.40 -13.39 8.27
CA PHE A 394 11.28 -14.26 7.95
C PHE A 394 11.70 -15.47 7.09
N PHE A 395 12.48 -15.24 6.03
CA PHE A 395 12.99 -16.35 5.20
C PHE A 395 13.95 -17.27 5.97
N VAL A 396 14.82 -16.73 6.81
CA VAL A 396 15.68 -17.52 7.70
C VAL A 396 14.84 -18.36 8.67
N TRP A 397 13.79 -17.78 9.24
CA TRP A 397 12.84 -18.50 10.09
C TRP A 397 12.21 -19.70 9.36
N LEU A 398 11.69 -19.49 8.14
CA LEU A 398 11.14 -20.57 7.33
C LEU A 398 12.17 -21.65 7.00
N ALA A 399 13.40 -21.25 6.69
CA ALA A 399 14.51 -22.19 6.41
C ALA A 399 14.86 -23.03 7.65
N ILE A 400 14.94 -22.42 8.84
CA ILE A 400 15.18 -23.13 10.10
C ILE A 400 14.08 -24.18 10.35
N ILE A 401 12.81 -23.81 10.21
CA ILE A 401 11.69 -24.75 10.38
C ILE A 401 11.79 -25.90 9.37
N TYR A 402 12.18 -25.62 8.13
CA TYR A 402 12.39 -26.67 7.13
C TYR A 402 13.52 -27.62 7.54
N ILE A 403 14.67 -27.11 7.96
CA ILE A 403 15.80 -27.91 8.42
C ILE A 403 15.39 -28.78 9.62
N LEU A 404 14.67 -28.24 10.59
CA LEU A 404 14.15 -28.99 11.74
C LEU A 404 13.18 -30.12 11.34
N SER A 405 12.53 -30.00 10.19
CA SER A 405 11.62 -31.03 9.67
C SER A 405 12.33 -32.14 8.89
N LEU A 406 13.57 -31.92 8.41
CA LEU A 406 14.33 -32.87 7.59
C LEU A 406 14.53 -34.25 8.22
N PRO A 407 14.93 -34.39 9.51
CA PRO A 407 15.13 -35.71 10.12
C PRO A 407 13.87 -36.58 10.05
N ASN A 408 12.71 -35.99 10.31
CA ASN A 408 11.43 -36.70 10.24
C ASN A 408 11.01 -37.05 8.80
N ILE A 409 11.34 -36.19 7.83
CA ILE A 409 11.11 -36.45 6.41
C ILE A 409 11.97 -37.63 5.95
N ILE A 410 13.27 -37.62 6.29
CA ILE A 410 14.22 -38.68 5.93
C ILE A 410 13.82 -40.00 6.58
N LEU A 411 13.53 -40.00 7.89
CA LEU A 411 13.12 -41.20 8.63
C LEU A 411 11.82 -41.79 8.02
N SER A 412 10.84 -40.96 7.72
CA SER A 412 9.58 -41.41 7.11
C SER A 412 9.77 -42.00 5.69
N ALA A 413 10.70 -41.43 4.93
CA ALA A 413 11.05 -41.95 3.60
C ALA A 413 11.79 -43.30 3.72
N TYR A 414 12.71 -43.44 4.68
CA TYR A 414 13.42 -44.70 4.95
C TYR A 414 12.48 -45.83 5.36
N LEU A 415 11.57 -45.55 6.31
CA LEU A 415 10.60 -46.54 6.79
C LEU A 415 9.64 -47.01 5.67
N ARG A 416 9.19 -46.11 4.79
CA ARG A 416 8.37 -46.46 3.62
C ARG A 416 9.12 -47.38 2.65
N ARG A 417 10.39 -47.07 2.34
CA ARG A 417 11.21 -47.92 1.47
C ARG A 417 11.41 -49.33 2.05
N ARG A 418 11.54 -49.45 3.37
CA ARG A 418 11.67 -50.74 4.07
C ARG A 418 10.34 -51.52 4.02
N SER A 419 9.20 -50.86 4.25
CA SER A 419 7.88 -51.50 4.19
C SER A 419 7.47 -51.93 2.76
N ALA A 420 8.04 -51.31 1.71
CA ALA A 420 7.78 -51.69 0.31
C ALA A 420 8.69 -52.84 -0.16
N LYS A 421 9.68 -53.26 0.62
CA LYS A 421 10.58 -54.42 0.32
C LYS A 421 10.22 -55.67 1.06
N ASN A 422 9.38 -55.57 2.09
CA ASN A 422 8.73 -56.70 2.77
C ASN A 422 7.28 -56.85 2.25
#